data_678f42bf29a95d9760ab0951a26970a3
#
_entry.id   678f42bf29a95d9760ab0951a26970a3
#
_cell.length_a   1.000
_cell.length_b   1.000
_cell.length_c   1.000
_cell.angle_alpha   90.00
_cell.angle_beta   90.00
_cell.angle_gamma   90.00
#
_symmetry.space_group_name_H-M   'P 1'
#
loop_
_entity.id
_entity.type
_entity.pdbx_description
1 polymer ?
#
loop_
_entity_poly.entity_id
_entity_poly.type
_entity_poly.pdbx_seq_one_letter_code
_entity_poly.pdbx_strand_id
1 'polypeptide(L)'
;MASLRDTVKDYQEELRDGIAWVAFWKTGRSWNAEYFHLEMSDILYPEDRSRMEEIKQADPAAVVVNGYYSGYLGEDRSLDELTAGVRRHYENGYSNIGEFIEAHDDRLPPELIEEARAAAHAAGLPFSEKAYRDGEEPDPYLFDGSMSMEDYELMHRMIEKERSEHMEQPILSGYLSNLGKYTEGRPAGEWVSFPTTAEHLKEVFDRIGIDGKNYGELHITEYQSSIAGLAGKLTELESLDELNYLSELLKMQFDDDREKFVAAMAYGDHTRDLQDIINLAQNLDCYWIYPSVKTEEDYGHYLIEELDELELPEEAKKYFMYEEYGRDAAINDGGSFTEQGYIYNNRNTFTQWYDGRDVPEEYRVTPQPQEQADLD
;
A
#
# COMPACT_ATOMS: atom_id res chain seq x y z
N MET A 1 35.55 -29.26 7.40
CA MET A 1 34.98 -29.43 6.07
C MET A 1 33.49 -29.67 6.28
N ALA A 2 32.68 -28.72 5.93
CA ALA A 2 31.21 -28.87 6.02
C ALA A 2 30.71 -29.78 4.88
N SER A 3 29.91 -30.78 5.22
CA SER A 3 29.23 -31.60 4.23
C SER A 3 28.02 -30.85 3.64
N LEU A 4 27.58 -31.22 2.43
CA LEU A 4 26.35 -30.62 1.85
C LEU A 4 25.17 -30.79 2.81
N ARG A 5 25.03 -31.95 3.43
CA ARG A 5 23.94 -32.26 4.35
C ARG A 5 23.92 -31.34 5.58
N ASP A 6 25.11 -31.08 6.16
CA ASP A 6 25.21 -30.17 7.30
C ASP A 6 24.86 -28.74 6.87
N THR A 7 25.37 -28.30 5.73
CA THR A 7 25.07 -26.96 5.19
C THR A 7 23.58 -26.78 4.86
N VAL A 8 22.94 -27.78 4.22
CA VAL A 8 21.50 -27.74 3.94
C VAL A 8 20.66 -27.75 5.21
N LYS A 9 21.14 -28.43 6.26
CA LYS A 9 20.45 -28.45 7.56
C LYS A 9 20.36 -27.06 8.17
N ASP A 10 21.41 -26.26 8.03
CA ASP A 10 21.46 -24.91 8.60
C ASP A 10 20.48 -23.93 7.89
N TYR A 11 20.04 -24.26 6.69
CA TYR A 11 19.11 -23.47 5.87
C TYR A 11 17.83 -24.24 5.49
N GLN A 12 17.46 -25.24 6.27
CA GLN A 12 16.31 -26.09 5.90
C GLN A 12 14.95 -25.38 6.02
N GLU A 13 14.86 -24.37 6.89
CA GLU A 13 13.63 -23.58 7.05
C GLU A 13 13.47 -22.65 5.86
N GLU A 14 14.52 -21.97 5.46
CA GLU A 14 14.54 -21.09 4.30
C GLU A 14 14.27 -21.84 3.00
N LEU A 15 14.81 -23.05 2.86
CA LEU A 15 14.54 -23.92 1.68
C LEU A 15 13.12 -24.47 1.63
N ARG A 16 12.40 -24.44 2.74
CA ARG A 16 10.97 -24.81 2.80
C ARG A 16 10.07 -23.61 2.58
N ASP A 17 10.55 -22.43 2.91
CA ASP A 17 9.90 -21.18 2.62
C ASP A 17 9.97 -20.90 1.10
N GLY A 18 8.82 -20.61 0.47
CA GLY A 18 8.75 -20.34 -0.95
C GLY A 18 9.36 -18.99 -1.35
N ILE A 19 9.61 -18.09 -0.42
CA ILE A 19 10.07 -16.72 -0.63
C ILE A 19 11.60 -16.59 -0.51
N ALA A 20 12.22 -17.49 0.27
CA ALA A 20 13.63 -17.43 0.58
C ALA A 20 14.53 -18.01 -0.52
N TRP A 21 15.58 -17.29 -0.89
CA TRP A 21 16.60 -17.74 -1.83
C TRP A 21 17.89 -18.10 -1.09
N VAL A 22 18.47 -19.28 -1.38
CA VAL A 22 19.71 -19.75 -0.76
C VAL A 22 20.71 -20.11 -1.85
N ALA A 23 21.87 -19.45 -1.82
CA ALA A 23 23.00 -19.82 -2.66
C ALA A 23 23.81 -20.94 -2.02
N PHE A 24 24.21 -21.95 -2.79
CA PHE A 24 25.10 -23.04 -2.37
C PHE A 24 26.31 -23.13 -3.30
N TRP A 25 27.51 -23.18 -2.71
CA TRP A 25 28.76 -23.28 -3.46
C TRP A 25 29.83 -24.08 -2.73
N LYS A 26 30.90 -24.40 -3.42
CA LYS A 26 32.06 -25.09 -2.85
C LYS A 26 33.27 -24.18 -2.77
N THR A 27 34.01 -24.30 -1.65
CA THR A 27 35.36 -23.78 -1.56
C THR A 27 36.28 -24.99 -1.27
N GLY A 28 36.97 -25.45 -2.29
CA GLY A 28 37.72 -26.68 -2.23
C GLY A 28 36.82 -27.92 -2.03
N ARG A 29 36.88 -28.54 -0.84
CA ARG A 29 36.04 -29.71 -0.49
C ARG A 29 34.90 -29.37 0.49
N SER A 30 34.79 -28.13 0.89
CA SER A 30 33.80 -27.68 1.85
C SER A 30 32.61 -27.03 1.12
N TRP A 31 31.40 -27.36 1.56
CA TRP A 31 30.19 -26.67 1.12
C TRP A 31 29.96 -25.43 1.95
N ASN A 32 29.42 -24.42 1.35
CA ASN A 32 29.00 -23.16 1.94
C ASN A 32 27.60 -22.83 1.45
N ALA A 33 26.87 -22.03 2.22
CA ALA A 33 25.59 -21.46 1.81
C ALA A 33 25.42 -20.07 2.40
N GLU A 34 24.59 -19.28 1.73
CA GLU A 34 24.22 -17.94 2.16
C GLU A 34 22.79 -17.66 1.72
N TYR A 35 22.02 -16.99 2.58
CA TYR A 35 20.65 -16.59 2.35
C TYR A 35 20.58 -15.22 1.72
N PHE A 36 19.67 -15.07 0.74
CA PHE A 36 19.37 -13.81 0.07
C PHE A 36 17.87 -13.55 0.11
N HIS A 37 17.51 -12.38 0.51
CA HIS A 37 16.11 -11.94 0.50
C HIS A 37 15.88 -11.10 -0.76
N LEU A 38 15.05 -11.61 -1.67
CA LEU A 38 14.54 -10.82 -2.80
C LEU A 38 13.18 -10.29 -2.40
N GLU A 39 12.99 -9.00 -2.52
CA GLU A 39 11.66 -8.42 -2.41
C GLU A 39 10.79 -8.83 -3.59
N MET A 40 9.48 -8.55 -3.49
CA MET A 40 8.46 -8.96 -4.47
C MET A 40 8.71 -8.47 -5.92
N SER A 41 9.69 -7.58 -6.12
CA SER A 41 10.14 -7.10 -7.44
C SER A 41 11.08 -8.04 -8.18
N ASP A 42 11.52 -9.16 -7.56
CA ASP A 42 12.53 -10.07 -8.11
C ASP A 42 13.86 -9.38 -8.53
N ILE A 43 14.16 -8.21 -8.00
CA ILE A 43 15.34 -7.42 -8.32
C ILE A 43 16.45 -7.68 -7.30
N LEU A 44 17.66 -7.95 -7.77
CA LEU A 44 18.86 -8.07 -6.93
C LEU A 44 19.36 -6.69 -6.50
N TYR A 45 19.38 -6.43 -5.21
CA TYR A 45 20.06 -5.25 -4.69
C TYR A 45 21.56 -5.24 -5.06
N PRO A 46 22.17 -4.06 -5.26
CA PRO A 46 23.57 -3.96 -5.66
C PRO A 46 24.56 -4.70 -4.74
N GLU A 47 24.23 -4.77 -3.45
CA GLU A 47 25.02 -5.46 -2.42
C GLU A 47 24.95 -6.98 -2.59
N ASP A 48 23.73 -7.52 -2.74
CA ASP A 48 23.48 -8.95 -2.94
C ASP A 48 24.04 -9.40 -4.29
N ARG A 49 23.89 -8.59 -5.32
CA ARG A 49 24.50 -8.82 -6.62
C ARG A 49 26.01 -8.92 -6.50
N SER A 50 26.65 -7.93 -5.86
CA SER A 50 28.10 -7.93 -5.66
C SER A 50 28.55 -9.18 -4.91
N ARG A 51 27.77 -9.59 -3.91
CA ARG A 51 28.03 -10.81 -3.16
C ARG A 51 27.85 -12.08 -3.98
N MET A 52 26.82 -12.16 -4.80
CA MET A 52 26.61 -13.29 -5.72
C MET A 52 27.70 -13.37 -6.80
N GLU A 53 28.21 -12.24 -7.29
CA GLU A 53 29.36 -12.24 -8.22
C GLU A 53 30.65 -12.75 -7.54
N GLU A 54 30.88 -12.44 -6.27
CA GLU A 54 31.99 -13.04 -5.51
C GLU A 54 31.84 -14.56 -5.36
N ILE A 55 30.64 -15.05 -5.09
CA ILE A 55 30.33 -16.48 -5.00
C ILE A 55 30.55 -17.14 -6.35
N LYS A 56 30.07 -16.56 -7.45
CA LYS A 56 30.29 -17.02 -8.82
C LYS A 56 31.76 -17.09 -9.19
N GLN A 57 32.58 -16.12 -8.75
CA GLN A 57 34.02 -16.14 -8.96
C GLN A 57 34.70 -17.27 -8.15
N ALA A 58 34.22 -17.55 -6.93
CA ALA A 58 34.75 -18.61 -6.10
C ALA A 58 34.34 -20.01 -6.58
N ASP A 59 33.15 -20.15 -7.11
CA ASP A 59 32.61 -21.42 -7.67
C ASP A 59 31.60 -21.10 -8.80
N PRO A 60 32.02 -21.19 -10.07
CA PRO A 60 31.15 -20.97 -11.21
C PRO A 60 29.97 -21.95 -11.33
N ALA A 61 30.01 -23.08 -10.61
CA ALA A 61 28.94 -24.06 -10.54
C ALA A 61 27.96 -23.81 -9.38
N ALA A 62 28.15 -22.73 -8.61
CA ALA A 62 27.25 -22.35 -7.53
C ALA A 62 25.79 -22.24 -8.02
N VAL A 63 24.86 -22.60 -7.15
CA VAL A 63 23.42 -22.58 -7.46
C VAL A 63 22.67 -21.70 -6.49
N VAL A 64 21.60 -21.07 -6.96
CA VAL A 64 20.65 -20.29 -6.13
C VAL A 64 19.30 -20.96 -6.22
N VAL A 65 18.76 -21.41 -5.10
CA VAL A 65 17.54 -22.22 -5.05
C VAL A 65 16.56 -21.69 -4.03
N ASN A 66 15.27 -21.86 -4.29
CA ASN A 66 14.21 -21.66 -3.29
C ASN A 66 13.18 -22.80 -3.37
N GLY A 67 12.33 -22.89 -2.34
CA GLY A 67 11.35 -23.97 -2.23
C GLY A 67 10.24 -23.92 -3.28
N TYR A 68 9.90 -22.75 -3.77
CA TYR A 68 8.77 -22.54 -4.67
C TYR A 68 9.11 -22.85 -6.14
N TYR A 69 10.26 -22.36 -6.62
CA TYR A 69 10.62 -22.44 -8.05
C TYR A 69 11.39 -23.70 -8.43
N SER A 70 11.97 -24.42 -7.48
CA SER A 70 12.85 -25.54 -7.81
C SER A 70 12.16 -26.90 -7.93
N GLY A 71 10.85 -27.01 -7.67
CA GLY A 71 10.03 -28.21 -7.83
C GLY A 71 10.42 -29.45 -6.99
N TYR A 72 11.60 -29.43 -6.40
CA TYR A 72 12.17 -30.50 -5.56
C TYR A 72 12.43 -30.08 -4.12
N LEU A 73 12.21 -28.81 -3.80
CA LEU A 73 12.39 -28.19 -2.52
C LEU A 73 11.04 -27.62 -2.09
N GLY A 74 10.63 -27.77 -0.86
CA GLY A 74 9.34 -27.27 -0.36
C GLY A 74 9.01 -27.78 1.04
N GLU A 75 7.90 -27.31 1.58
CA GLU A 75 7.51 -27.49 2.99
C GLU A 75 7.53 -28.95 3.48
N ASP A 76 7.08 -29.90 2.66
CA ASP A 76 6.94 -31.32 3.03
C ASP A 76 8.22 -32.14 2.84
N ARG A 77 9.33 -31.52 2.40
CA ARG A 77 10.55 -32.25 2.09
C ARG A 77 11.38 -32.53 3.33
N SER A 78 11.83 -33.79 3.42
CA SER A 78 12.80 -34.20 4.43
C SER A 78 14.20 -33.60 4.15
N LEU A 79 15.05 -33.52 5.17
CA LEU A 79 16.43 -33.04 5.02
C LEU A 79 17.21 -33.81 3.94
N ASP A 80 16.95 -35.12 3.78
CA ASP A 80 17.64 -35.93 2.78
C ASP A 80 17.14 -35.59 1.35
N GLU A 81 15.86 -35.31 1.16
CA GLU A 81 15.30 -34.86 -0.11
C GLU A 81 15.78 -33.45 -0.47
N LEU A 82 15.81 -32.50 0.49
CA LEU A 82 16.38 -31.17 0.29
C LEU A 82 17.85 -31.26 -0.10
N THR A 83 18.65 -32.10 0.59
CA THR A 83 20.06 -32.33 0.26
C THR A 83 20.26 -32.92 -1.14
N ALA A 84 19.40 -33.87 -1.51
CA ALA A 84 19.42 -34.45 -2.84
C ALA A 84 18.98 -33.45 -3.93
N GLY A 85 18.04 -32.59 -3.61
CA GLY A 85 17.57 -31.49 -4.48
C GLY A 85 18.70 -30.51 -4.78
N VAL A 86 19.32 -29.93 -3.77
CA VAL A 86 20.45 -28.98 -3.93
C VAL A 86 21.60 -29.65 -4.71
N ARG A 87 21.93 -30.92 -4.39
CA ARG A 87 22.97 -31.65 -5.12
C ARG A 87 22.64 -31.79 -6.60
N ARG A 88 21.39 -32.12 -6.92
CA ARG A 88 20.92 -32.28 -8.31
C ARG A 88 21.03 -30.97 -9.08
N HIS A 89 20.62 -29.84 -8.49
CA HIS A 89 20.79 -28.54 -9.10
C HIS A 89 22.26 -28.25 -9.40
N TYR A 90 23.13 -28.45 -8.42
CA TYR A 90 24.56 -28.23 -8.58
C TYR A 90 25.22 -29.14 -9.65
N GLU A 91 24.90 -30.43 -9.66
CA GLU A 91 25.50 -31.41 -10.60
C GLU A 91 24.99 -31.26 -12.03
N ASN A 92 23.76 -30.81 -12.22
CA ASN A 92 23.16 -30.64 -13.53
C ASN A 92 23.18 -29.19 -14.04
N GLY A 93 23.70 -28.27 -13.27
CA GLY A 93 23.76 -26.85 -13.63
C GLY A 93 22.40 -26.13 -13.63
N TYR A 94 21.39 -26.73 -12.97
CA TYR A 94 20.10 -26.05 -12.80
C TYR A 94 20.22 -24.94 -11.75
N SER A 95 19.51 -23.84 -11.97
CA SER A 95 19.55 -22.68 -11.06
C SER A 95 20.97 -22.15 -10.85
N ASN A 96 21.79 -22.15 -11.91
CA ASN A 96 23.16 -21.65 -11.84
C ASN A 96 23.18 -20.18 -11.42
N ILE A 97 24.10 -19.81 -10.53
CA ILE A 97 24.20 -18.44 -10.00
C ILE A 97 24.46 -17.40 -11.09
N GLY A 98 25.15 -17.75 -12.16
CA GLY A 98 25.36 -16.84 -13.29
C GLY A 98 24.09 -16.54 -14.05
N GLU A 99 23.29 -17.58 -14.35
CA GLU A 99 21.98 -17.43 -14.98
C GLU A 99 21.00 -16.68 -14.07
N PHE A 100 21.08 -16.95 -12.76
CA PHE A 100 20.26 -16.25 -11.77
C PHE A 100 20.58 -14.75 -11.75
N ILE A 101 21.86 -14.35 -11.69
CA ILE A 101 22.27 -12.95 -11.74
C ILE A 101 21.79 -12.28 -13.04
N GLU A 102 21.90 -12.97 -14.17
CA GLU A 102 21.48 -12.44 -15.48
C GLU A 102 19.95 -12.29 -15.57
N ALA A 103 19.19 -13.24 -15.01
CA ALA A 103 17.73 -13.20 -15.00
C ALA A 103 17.15 -12.08 -14.09
N HIS A 104 17.90 -11.73 -13.03
CA HIS A 104 17.52 -10.69 -12.08
C HIS A 104 18.42 -9.44 -12.25
N ASP A 105 19.01 -9.28 -13.43
CA ASP A 105 19.79 -8.10 -13.77
C ASP A 105 18.84 -6.93 -14.05
N ASP A 106 18.84 -5.93 -13.17
CA ASP A 106 18.11 -4.68 -13.32
C ASP A 106 18.65 -3.78 -14.44
N ARG A 107 19.80 -4.18 -15.03
CA ARG A 107 20.36 -3.43 -16.14
C ARG A 107 19.56 -3.68 -17.40
N LEU A 108 18.64 -2.78 -17.67
CA LEU A 108 17.94 -2.75 -18.94
C LEU A 108 18.96 -2.68 -20.10
N PRO A 109 18.71 -3.41 -21.20
CA PRO A 109 19.52 -3.26 -22.40
C PRO A 109 19.66 -1.78 -22.77
N PRO A 110 20.87 -1.30 -23.08
CA PRO A 110 21.07 0.12 -23.44
C PRO A 110 20.13 0.59 -24.54
N GLU A 111 19.75 -0.32 -25.45
CA GLU A 111 18.83 -0.03 -26.54
C GLU A 111 17.42 0.34 -26.03
N LEU A 112 16.91 -0.36 -25.00
CA LEU A 112 15.60 -0.07 -24.41
C LEU A 112 15.62 1.27 -23.64
N ILE A 113 16.73 1.57 -22.98
CA ILE A 113 16.92 2.86 -22.31
C ILE A 113 16.91 4.01 -23.33
N GLU A 114 17.61 3.86 -24.43
CA GLU A 114 17.65 4.86 -25.48
C GLU A 114 16.29 5.01 -26.21
N GLU A 115 15.55 3.91 -26.42
CA GLU A 115 14.21 3.95 -26.98
C GLU A 115 13.24 4.66 -26.04
N ALA A 116 13.26 4.34 -24.75
CA ALA A 116 12.43 5.00 -23.74
C ALA A 116 12.78 6.49 -23.60
N ARG A 117 14.07 6.82 -23.59
CA ARG A 117 14.57 8.20 -23.58
C ARG A 117 14.10 8.99 -24.80
N ALA A 118 14.21 8.39 -26.00
CA ALA A 118 13.79 9.02 -27.25
C ALA A 118 12.26 9.22 -27.28
N ALA A 119 11.48 8.27 -26.77
CA ALA A 119 10.04 8.37 -26.68
C ALA A 119 9.61 9.48 -25.70
N ALA A 120 10.24 9.55 -24.53
CA ALA A 120 9.99 10.60 -23.55
C ALA A 120 10.34 11.99 -24.11
N HIS A 121 11.52 12.12 -24.76
CA HIS A 121 11.92 13.36 -25.41
C HIS A 121 10.94 13.79 -26.52
N ALA A 122 10.46 12.86 -27.34
CA ALA A 122 9.47 13.12 -28.37
C ALA A 122 8.12 13.57 -27.81
N ALA A 123 7.78 13.10 -26.60
CA ALA A 123 6.58 13.50 -25.87
C ALA A 123 6.77 14.79 -25.05
N GLY A 124 7.98 15.38 -25.02
CA GLY A 124 8.30 16.55 -24.20
C GLY A 124 8.34 16.24 -22.71
N LEU A 125 8.52 14.95 -22.36
CA LEU A 125 8.56 14.46 -20.99
C LEU A 125 10.02 14.23 -20.58
N PRO A 126 10.37 14.54 -19.35
CA PRO A 126 11.64 14.17 -18.76
C PRO A 126 11.71 12.64 -18.60
N PHE A 127 12.89 11.99 -18.56
CA PHE A 127 13.12 10.54 -18.47
C PHE A 127 14.08 10.19 -17.32
N SER A 128 13.72 9.30 -16.38
CA SER A 128 14.60 8.78 -15.33
C SER A 128 14.99 7.33 -15.57
N GLU A 129 16.26 7.09 -15.83
CA GLU A 129 16.80 5.73 -15.92
C GLU A 129 16.71 5.01 -14.57
N LYS A 130 16.87 5.72 -13.46
CA LYS A 130 16.77 5.12 -12.12
C LYS A 130 15.36 4.64 -11.82
N ALA A 131 14.35 5.47 -12.02
CA ALA A 131 12.95 5.12 -11.80
C ALA A 131 12.49 3.99 -12.74
N TYR A 132 12.94 4.00 -14.01
CA TYR A 132 12.68 2.93 -14.97
C TYR A 132 13.33 1.60 -14.57
N ARG A 133 14.49 1.64 -13.86
CA ARG A 133 15.17 0.46 -13.29
C ARG A 133 14.56 -0.03 -12.00
N ASP A 134 14.08 0.90 -11.17
CA ASP A 134 13.51 0.59 -9.84
C ASP A 134 12.11 -0.04 -9.96
N GLY A 135 11.60 -0.28 -11.19
CA GLY A 135 10.32 -0.95 -11.43
C GLY A 135 9.11 -0.16 -10.90
N GLU A 136 9.33 1.09 -10.54
CA GLU A 136 8.24 2.02 -10.29
C GLU A 136 7.44 2.12 -11.57
N GLU A 137 6.12 1.88 -11.51
CA GLU A 137 5.25 1.98 -12.66
C GLU A 137 5.60 3.24 -13.45
N PRO A 138 5.59 3.19 -14.79
CA PRO A 138 5.92 4.35 -15.60
C PRO A 138 4.89 5.44 -15.33
N ASP A 139 5.04 6.10 -14.21
CA ASP A 139 4.47 7.42 -14.04
C ASP A 139 5.03 8.25 -15.20
N PRO A 140 4.17 8.79 -16.09
CA PRO A 140 4.63 9.64 -17.19
C PRO A 140 5.48 10.83 -16.70
N TYR A 141 5.70 10.92 -15.40
CA TYR A 141 6.44 11.95 -14.71
C TYR A 141 7.73 11.45 -14.03
N LEU A 142 8.12 10.16 -14.14
CA LEU A 142 9.34 9.64 -13.52
C LEU A 142 10.52 9.51 -14.49
N PHE A 143 11.70 9.76 -13.99
CA PHE A 143 12.84 10.30 -14.70
C PHE A 143 14.16 9.65 -14.37
N ASP A 144 15.03 9.74 -15.27
CA ASP A 144 16.34 9.16 -15.26
C ASP A 144 17.37 9.95 -14.42
N GLY A 145 18.33 9.24 -13.82
CA GLY A 145 19.38 9.85 -13.00
C GLY A 145 20.36 10.79 -13.75
N SER A 146 20.11 11.10 -15.02
CA SER A 146 20.82 12.15 -15.77
C SER A 146 20.24 13.55 -15.57
N MET A 147 19.12 13.65 -14.83
CA MET A 147 18.49 14.92 -14.52
C MET A 147 19.37 15.74 -13.58
N SER A 148 19.50 17.04 -13.85
CA SER A 148 20.11 17.95 -12.89
C SER A 148 19.23 18.10 -11.65
N MET A 149 19.83 18.43 -10.49
CA MET A 149 19.06 18.72 -9.28
C MET A 149 18.05 19.87 -9.47
N GLU A 150 18.35 20.83 -10.36
CA GLU A 150 17.44 21.93 -10.70
C GLU A 150 16.18 21.42 -11.46
N ASP A 151 16.38 20.48 -12.39
CA ASP A 151 15.28 19.88 -13.14
C ASP A 151 14.45 18.95 -12.24
N TYR A 152 15.09 18.20 -11.34
CA TYR A 152 14.42 17.39 -10.33
C TYR A 152 13.56 18.24 -9.39
N GLU A 153 14.08 19.35 -8.87
CA GLU A 153 13.33 20.29 -8.03
C GLU A 153 12.20 21.01 -8.79
N LEU A 154 12.42 21.31 -10.08
CA LEU A 154 11.39 21.92 -10.94
C LEU A 154 10.25 20.91 -11.15
N MET A 155 10.57 19.68 -11.41
CA MET A 155 9.61 18.60 -11.59
C MET A 155 8.82 18.31 -10.31
N HIS A 156 9.51 18.16 -9.17
CA HIS A 156 8.83 18.00 -7.87
C HIS A 156 7.84 19.13 -7.63
N ARG A 157 8.22 20.37 -7.96
CA ARG A 157 7.30 21.52 -7.87
C ARG A 157 6.15 21.44 -8.88
N MET A 158 6.37 20.85 -10.06
CA MET A 158 5.30 20.64 -11.04
C MET A 158 4.35 19.54 -10.59
N ILE A 159 4.86 18.42 -10.08
CA ILE A 159 4.08 17.32 -9.51
C ILE A 159 3.31 17.79 -8.27
N GLU A 160 3.94 18.55 -7.39
CA GLU A 160 3.26 19.15 -6.24
C GLU A 160 2.21 20.18 -6.66
N LYS A 161 2.45 20.92 -7.73
CA LYS A 161 1.49 21.85 -8.29
C LYS A 161 0.32 21.13 -8.97
N GLU A 162 0.58 20.08 -9.76
CA GLU A 162 -0.48 19.25 -10.35
C GLU A 162 -1.23 18.46 -9.27
N ARG A 163 -0.53 17.91 -8.26
CA ARG A 163 -1.19 17.37 -7.06
C ARG A 163 -2.05 18.41 -6.36
N SER A 164 -1.57 19.65 -6.22
CA SER A 164 -2.35 20.73 -5.61
C SER A 164 -3.48 21.23 -6.52
N GLU A 165 -3.33 21.18 -7.84
CA GLU A 165 -4.37 21.52 -8.81
C GLU A 165 -5.41 20.40 -8.99
N HIS A 166 -5.02 19.12 -8.83
CA HIS A 166 -5.94 17.98 -8.72
C HIS A 166 -6.52 17.81 -7.31
N MET A 167 -5.87 18.39 -6.29
CA MET A 167 -6.40 18.56 -4.94
C MET A 167 -7.21 19.86 -4.80
N GLU A 168 -7.96 20.26 -5.81
CA GLU A 168 -8.89 21.41 -5.70
C GLU A 168 -10.04 21.19 -4.70
N GLN A 169 -10.19 19.97 -4.18
CA GLN A 169 -11.08 19.72 -3.04
C GLN A 169 -10.28 19.14 -1.87
N PRO A 170 -10.31 19.80 -0.72
CA PRO A 170 -9.69 19.27 0.48
C PRO A 170 -10.29 17.90 0.82
N ILE A 171 -9.50 17.00 1.42
CA ILE A 171 -9.97 15.68 1.87
C ILE A 171 -11.24 15.83 2.68
N LEU A 172 -11.24 16.80 3.59
CA LEU A 172 -12.38 17.16 4.42
C LEU A 172 -12.34 18.66 4.73
N SER A 173 -13.48 19.31 4.70
CA SER A 173 -13.66 20.67 5.21
C SER A 173 -14.91 20.75 6.06
N GLY A 174 -14.83 21.55 7.12
CA GLY A 174 -15.97 21.86 7.99
C GLY A 174 -16.21 23.37 8.09
N TYR A 175 -17.49 23.78 8.06
CA TYR A 175 -17.86 25.16 8.37
C TYR A 175 -18.00 25.33 9.88
N LEU A 176 -16.96 25.89 10.49
CA LEU A 176 -16.88 26.12 11.92
C LEU A 176 -17.67 27.37 12.31
N SER A 177 -18.67 27.21 13.15
CA SER A 177 -19.55 28.31 13.62
C SER A 177 -19.43 28.56 15.12
N ASN A 178 -19.44 29.80 15.48
CA ASN A 178 -19.55 30.22 16.87
C ASN A 178 -21.01 30.16 17.33
N LEU A 179 -21.36 29.15 18.14
CA LEU A 179 -22.72 28.90 18.59
C LEU A 179 -23.28 30.05 19.44
N GLY A 180 -22.46 30.64 20.31
CA GLY A 180 -22.87 31.77 21.14
C GLY A 180 -23.29 32.99 20.31
N LYS A 181 -22.50 33.35 19.31
CA LYS A 181 -22.83 34.42 18.37
C LYS A 181 -24.03 34.11 17.49
N TYR A 182 -24.16 32.83 17.08
CA TYR A 182 -25.32 32.38 16.30
C TYR A 182 -26.63 32.58 17.09
N THR A 183 -26.66 32.21 18.37
CA THR A 183 -27.85 32.37 19.23
C THR A 183 -28.20 33.83 19.52
N GLU A 184 -27.23 34.74 19.46
CA GLU A 184 -27.42 36.18 19.57
C GLU A 184 -27.89 36.85 18.25
N GLY A 185 -28.08 36.08 17.19
CA GLY A 185 -28.47 36.63 15.89
C GLY A 185 -27.34 37.30 15.09
N ARG A 186 -26.09 37.07 15.51
CA ARG A 186 -24.86 37.59 14.87
C ARG A 186 -23.99 36.41 14.38
N PRO A 187 -24.41 35.62 13.38
CA PRO A 187 -23.69 34.44 12.99
C PRO A 187 -22.26 34.78 12.54
N ALA A 188 -21.29 34.02 13.05
CA ALA A 188 -19.89 34.10 12.67
C ALA A 188 -19.36 32.68 12.48
N GLY A 189 -18.79 32.40 11.32
CA GLY A 189 -18.22 31.11 10.98
C GLY A 189 -17.30 31.21 9.79
N GLU A 190 -16.50 30.19 9.59
CA GLU A 190 -15.51 30.10 8.52
C GLU A 190 -15.25 28.64 8.13
N TRP A 191 -14.96 28.41 6.85
CA TRP A 191 -14.54 27.09 6.36
C TRP A 191 -13.10 26.79 6.79
N VAL A 192 -12.90 25.60 7.35
CA VAL A 192 -11.57 25.07 7.68
C VAL A 192 -11.39 23.77 6.91
N SER A 193 -10.30 23.70 6.16
CA SER A 193 -9.88 22.48 5.46
C SER A 193 -8.97 21.63 6.35
N PHE A 194 -9.20 20.33 6.37
CA PHE A 194 -8.40 19.35 7.09
C PHE A 194 -7.62 18.47 6.07
N PRO A 195 -6.36 18.09 6.40
CA PRO A 195 -5.65 18.45 7.63
C PRO A 195 -5.24 19.91 7.69
N THR A 196 -5.18 20.45 8.92
CA THR A 196 -4.84 21.84 9.23
C THR A 196 -3.75 21.91 10.31
N THR A 197 -3.33 23.13 10.68
CA THR A 197 -2.38 23.35 11.78
C THR A 197 -3.02 24.06 12.96
N ALA A 198 -2.43 23.91 14.15
CA ALA A 198 -2.91 24.56 15.36
C ALA A 198 -2.86 26.11 15.24
N GLU A 199 -1.85 26.63 14.53
CA GLU A 199 -1.71 28.07 14.27
C GLU A 199 -2.85 28.59 13.39
N HIS A 200 -3.14 27.88 12.28
CA HIS A 200 -4.24 28.27 11.38
C HIS A 200 -5.59 28.19 12.09
N LEU A 201 -5.83 27.13 12.84
CA LEU A 201 -7.07 26.96 13.60
C LEU A 201 -7.25 28.07 14.65
N LYS A 202 -6.16 28.47 15.32
CA LYS A 202 -6.18 29.61 16.26
C LYS A 202 -6.54 30.90 15.55
N GLU A 203 -5.98 31.19 14.39
CA GLU A 203 -6.35 32.38 13.60
C GLU A 203 -7.82 32.38 13.19
N VAL A 204 -8.38 31.22 12.83
CA VAL A 204 -9.81 31.05 12.53
C VAL A 204 -10.63 31.38 13.79
N PHE A 205 -10.26 30.80 14.93
CA PHE A 205 -10.95 31.07 16.22
C PHE A 205 -10.96 32.54 16.56
N ASP A 206 -9.83 33.24 16.39
CA ASP A 206 -9.75 34.68 16.62
C ASP A 206 -10.71 35.44 15.68
N ARG A 207 -10.79 35.07 14.40
CA ARG A 207 -11.69 35.69 13.40
C ARG A 207 -13.16 35.45 13.68
N ILE A 208 -13.56 34.25 14.04
CA ILE A 208 -14.95 33.94 14.37
C ILE A 208 -15.32 34.28 15.80
N GLY A 209 -14.31 34.61 16.63
CA GLY A 209 -14.46 35.12 18.01
C GLY A 209 -14.74 34.01 19.02
N ILE A 210 -14.11 32.85 18.87
CA ILE A 210 -14.01 31.80 19.90
C ILE A 210 -12.90 32.22 20.88
N ASP A 211 -13.25 32.63 22.10
CA ASP A 211 -12.29 33.12 23.07
C ASP A 211 -12.13 32.23 24.31
N GLY A 212 -12.85 31.10 24.34
CA GLY A 212 -12.82 30.14 25.43
C GLY A 212 -13.43 30.64 26.76
N LYS A 213 -13.95 31.87 26.77
CA LYS A 213 -14.53 32.52 27.98
C LYS A 213 -16.01 32.81 27.81
N ASN A 214 -16.34 33.69 26.85
CA ASN A 214 -17.73 34.07 26.58
C ASN A 214 -18.33 33.28 25.44
N TYR A 215 -17.49 32.83 24.53
CA TYR A 215 -17.82 32.06 23.35
C TYR A 215 -16.86 30.87 23.26
N GLY A 216 -17.15 29.79 24.00
CA GLY A 216 -16.35 28.56 24.03
C GLY A 216 -16.93 27.42 23.22
N GLU A 217 -18.19 27.55 22.78
CA GLU A 217 -18.89 26.46 22.08
C GLU A 217 -18.75 26.62 20.57
N LEU A 218 -18.13 25.63 19.99
CA LEU A 218 -17.92 25.46 18.55
C LEU A 218 -18.93 24.45 18.00
N HIS A 219 -19.42 24.69 16.80
CA HIS A 219 -20.38 23.87 16.11
C HIS A 219 -20.00 23.79 14.62
N ILE A 220 -20.02 22.60 14.05
CA ILE A 220 -19.73 22.40 12.63
C ILE A 220 -21.03 22.20 11.90
N THR A 221 -21.46 23.21 11.15
CA THR A 221 -22.78 23.22 10.54
C THR A 221 -22.86 22.55 9.17
N GLU A 222 -21.72 22.41 8.50
CA GLU A 222 -21.65 21.84 7.18
C GLU A 222 -20.29 21.17 6.95
N TYR A 223 -20.28 20.05 6.22
CA TYR A 223 -19.07 19.34 5.80
C TYR A 223 -19.03 19.23 4.29
N GLN A 224 -17.81 19.30 3.73
CA GLN A 224 -17.47 18.98 2.36
C GLN A 224 -16.28 18.03 2.34
N SER A 225 -16.28 17.04 1.46
CA SER A 225 -15.19 16.08 1.35
C SER A 225 -15.00 15.61 -0.09
N SER A 226 -13.75 15.40 -0.49
CA SER A 226 -13.40 14.70 -1.72
C SER A 226 -13.62 13.19 -1.59
N ILE A 227 -13.73 12.67 -0.37
CA ILE A 227 -14.02 11.26 -0.08
C ILE A 227 -15.53 11.05 -0.11
N ALA A 228 -16.00 10.27 -1.08
CA ALA A 228 -17.42 10.02 -1.27
C ALA A 228 -18.06 9.40 -0.02
N GLY A 229 -19.19 9.97 0.42
CA GLY A 229 -19.95 9.49 1.58
C GLY A 229 -19.41 9.92 2.95
N LEU A 230 -18.18 10.42 3.07
CA LEU A 230 -17.59 10.77 4.37
C LEU A 230 -18.34 11.90 5.07
N ALA A 231 -18.61 13.01 4.37
CA ALA A 231 -19.32 14.15 4.95
C ALA A 231 -20.67 13.78 5.58
N GLY A 232 -21.39 12.83 4.96
CA GLY A 232 -22.68 12.37 5.46
C GLY A 232 -22.65 11.48 6.69
N LYS A 233 -21.46 11.06 7.12
CA LYS A 233 -21.25 10.24 8.33
C LYS A 233 -20.89 11.08 9.57
N LEU A 234 -20.55 12.34 9.37
CA LEU A 234 -20.07 13.24 10.43
C LEU A 234 -21.22 14.01 11.07
N THR A 235 -21.07 14.32 12.35
CA THR A 235 -22.03 15.07 13.15
C THR A 235 -21.56 16.50 13.41
N GLU A 236 -22.44 17.35 13.94
CA GLU A 236 -22.17 18.77 14.18
C GLU A 236 -21.16 19.02 15.32
N LEU A 237 -20.84 18.01 16.14
CA LEU A 237 -20.04 18.11 17.36
C LEU A 237 -18.76 17.27 17.31
N GLU A 238 -18.25 16.97 16.13
CA GLU A 238 -17.02 16.18 15.99
C GLU A 238 -15.80 16.91 16.56
N SER A 239 -14.87 16.14 17.09
CA SER A 239 -13.60 16.65 17.57
C SER A 239 -12.72 17.13 16.39
N LEU A 240 -12.24 18.36 16.47
CA LEU A 240 -11.34 18.90 15.43
C LEU A 240 -10.02 18.14 15.36
N ASP A 241 -9.53 17.64 16.49
CA ASP A 241 -8.32 16.81 16.53
C ASP A 241 -8.55 15.46 15.83
N GLU A 242 -9.73 14.84 16.01
CA GLU A 242 -10.08 13.59 15.32
C GLU A 242 -10.31 13.82 13.82
N LEU A 243 -10.95 14.91 13.42
CA LEU A 243 -11.11 15.28 12.00
C LEU A 243 -9.75 15.51 11.34
N ASN A 244 -8.83 16.14 12.05
CA ASN A 244 -7.47 16.34 11.57
C ASN A 244 -6.71 15.03 11.45
N TYR A 245 -6.82 14.16 12.44
CA TYR A 245 -6.20 12.83 12.43
C TYR A 245 -6.71 11.96 11.30
N LEU A 246 -8.03 11.85 11.12
CA LEU A 246 -8.60 11.12 9.98
C LEU A 246 -8.12 11.68 8.65
N SER A 247 -8.08 13.00 8.52
CA SER A 247 -7.67 13.64 7.27
C SER A 247 -6.18 13.41 6.95
N GLU A 248 -5.31 13.37 7.96
CA GLU A 248 -3.90 13.00 7.77
C GLU A 248 -3.76 11.52 7.36
N LEU A 249 -4.49 10.60 8.00
CA LEU A 249 -4.49 9.19 7.60
C LEU A 249 -4.89 9.02 6.14
N LEU A 250 -5.98 9.66 5.72
CA LEU A 250 -6.49 9.57 4.34
C LEU A 250 -5.57 10.26 3.33
N LYS A 251 -4.85 11.30 3.74
CA LYS A 251 -3.86 12.00 2.91
C LYS A 251 -2.64 11.12 2.61
N MET A 252 -2.24 10.28 3.55
CA MET A 252 -1.10 9.37 3.40
C MET A 252 -1.44 8.12 2.56
N GLN A 253 -2.73 7.82 2.34
CA GLN A 253 -3.16 6.67 1.55
C GLN A 253 -2.94 6.90 0.04
N PHE A 254 -2.62 5.81 -0.66
CA PHE A 254 -2.65 5.77 -2.13
C PHE A 254 -4.10 5.83 -2.66
N ASP A 255 -4.26 6.12 -3.94
CA ASP A 255 -5.58 6.27 -4.53
C ASP A 255 -6.41 4.98 -4.45
N ASP A 256 -5.80 3.83 -4.67
CA ASP A 256 -6.45 2.51 -4.54
C ASP A 256 -6.96 2.26 -3.10
N ASP A 257 -6.19 2.67 -2.08
CA ASP A 257 -6.60 2.55 -0.68
C ASP A 257 -7.75 3.50 -0.36
N ARG A 258 -7.79 4.69 -0.96
CA ARG A 258 -8.93 5.62 -0.81
C ARG A 258 -10.18 5.07 -1.46
N GLU A 259 -10.09 4.48 -2.65
CA GLU A 259 -11.23 3.82 -3.30
C GLU A 259 -11.74 2.65 -2.45
N LYS A 260 -10.82 1.85 -1.91
CA LYS A 260 -11.14 0.76 -0.99
C LYS A 260 -11.77 1.27 0.31
N PHE A 261 -11.28 2.39 0.85
CA PHE A 261 -11.88 3.04 2.02
C PHE A 261 -13.32 3.49 1.73
N VAL A 262 -13.59 4.11 0.57
CA VAL A 262 -14.94 4.48 0.15
C VAL A 262 -15.86 3.27 0.05
N ALA A 263 -15.37 2.17 -0.56
CA ALA A 263 -16.11 0.92 -0.64
C ALA A 263 -16.40 0.33 0.75
N ALA A 264 -15.41 0.35 1.67
CA ALA A 264 -15.57 -0.16 3.04
C ALA A 264 -16.54 0.70 3.86
N MET A 265 -16.56 2.02 3.67
CA MET A 265 -17.59 2.88 4.26
C MET A 265 -18.99 2.58 3.71
N ALA A 266 -19.11 2.27 2.42
CA ALA A 266 -20.39 1.90 1.80
C ALA A 266 -20.86 0.50 2.27
N TYR A 267 -19.92 -0.42 2.49
CA TYR A 267 -20.18 -1.73 3.08
C TYR A 267 -20.80 -1.62 4.49
N GLY A 268 -20.33 -0.64 5.28
CA GLY A 268 -21.04 -0.17 6.48
C GLY A 268 -20.55 -0.72 7.81
N ASP A 269 -19.60 -1.66 7.82
CA ASP A 269 -18.93 -2.09 9.04
C ASP A 269 -18.01 -0.97 9.55
N HIS A 270 -17.94 -0.80 10.89
CA HIS A 270 -17.07 0.17 11.53
C HIS A 270 -17.23 1.62 11.01
N THR A 271 -18.49 2.09 10.90
CA THR A 271 -18.84 3.43 10.39
C THR A 271 -19.87 4.17 11.23
N ARG A 272 -20.03 3.83 12.51
CA ARG A 272 -21.07 4.39 13.39
C ARG A 272 -20.75 5.81 13.86
N ASP A 273 -19.47 6.08 14.07
CA ASP A 273 -18.94 7.34 14.59
C ASP A 273 -17.53 7.60 14.03
N LEU A 274 -16.97 8.76 14.34
CA LEU A 274 -15.65 9.17 13.84
C LEU A 274 -14.53 8.25 14.32
N GLN A 275 -14.63 7.72 15.55
CA GLN A 275 -13.69 6.71 16.07
C GLN A 275 -13.68 5.45 15.21
N ASP A 276 -14.85 4.93 14.87
CA ASP A 276 -14.98 3.74 14.00
C ASP A 276 -14.35 4.03 12.62
N ILE A 277 -14.60 5.20 12.04
CA ILE A 277 -14.09 5.59 10.72
C ILE A 277 -12.56 5.76 10.74
N ILE A 278 -11.98 6.31 11.81
CA ILE A 278 -10.52 6.41 12.00
C ILE A 278 -9.91 4.99 12.05
N ASN A 279 -10.53 4.07 12.78
CA ASN A 279 -10.06 2.69 12.83
C ASN A 279 -10.25 1.97 11.49
N LEU A 280 -11.33 2.23 10.77
CA LEU A 280 -11.56 1.68 9.44
C LEU A 280 -10.45 2.09 8.47
N ALA A 281 -10.04 3.36 8.49
CA ALA A 281 -8.95 3.87 7.64
C ALA A 281 -7.60 3.17 7.90
N GLN A 282 -7.42 2.57 9.09
CA GLN A 282 -6.21 1.85 9.51
C GLN A 282 -6.32 0.32 9.39
N ASN A 283 -7.44 -0.21 8.91
CA ASN A 283 -7.71 -1.65 8.82
C ASN A 283 -8.28 -2.04 7.44
N LEU A 284 -7.83 -1.37 6.38
CA LEU A 284 -8.29 -1.68 5.03
C LEU A 284 -7.85 -3.08 4.55
N ASP A 285 -6.83 -3.65 5.17
CA ASP A 285 -6.40 -5.04 4.98
C ASP A 285 -7.44 -6.08 5.45
N CYS A 286 -8.43 -5.67 6.26
CA CYS A 286 -9.57 -6.50 6.63
C CYS A 286 -10.60 -6.69 5.52
N TYR A 287 -10.44 -6.02 4.39
CA TYR A 287 -11.38 -6.05 3.27
C TYR A 287 -10.68 -6.42 1.99
N TRP A 288 -11.37 -7.19 1.16
CA TRP A 288 -10.98 -7.43 -0.21
C TRP A 288 -11.95 -6.72 -1.14
N ILE A 289 -11.43 -6.09 -2.19
CA ILE A 289 -12.22 -5.39 -3.20
C ILE A 289 -11.85 -5.92 -4.59
N TYR A 290 -12.89 -6.11 -5.42
CA TYR A 290 -12.76 -6.43 -6.83
C TYR A 290 -13.34 -5.27 -7.65
N PRO A 291 -12.51 -4.29 -8.09
CA PRO A 291 -12.98 -3.06 -8.71
C PRO A 291 -13.76 -3.26 -10.01
N SER A 292 -13.44 -4.31 -10.78
CA SER A 292 -14.10 -4.66 -12.03
C SER A 292 -15.45 -5.35 -11.86
N VAL A 293 -15.77 -5.82 -10.65
CA VAL A 293 -16.97 -6.61 -10.33
C VAL A 293 -18.05 -5.68 -9.80
N LYS A 294 -19.08 -5.39 -10.60
CA LYS A 294 -20.15 -4.46 -10.25
C LYS A 294 -21.51 -5.13 -10.08
N THR A 295 -21.67 -6.34 -10.59
CA THR A 295 -22.92 -7.10 -10.57
C THR A 295 -22.69 -8.54 -10.14
N GLU A 296 -23.80 -9.25 -9.82
CA GLU A 296 -23.75 -10.67 -9.51
C GLU A 296 -23.19 -11.49 -10.70
N GLU A 297 -23.55 -11.10 -11.94
CA GLU A 297 -23.05 -11.74 -13.15
C GLU A 297 -21.53 -11.54 -13.32
N ASP A 298 -21.05 -10.29 -13.11
CA ASP A 298 -19.60 -9.99 -13.15
C ASP A 298 -18.85 -10.84 -12.10
N TYR A 299 -19.43 -11.00 -10.90
CA TYR A 299 -18.82 -11.79 -9.86
C TYR A 299 -18.76 -13.28 -10.21
N GLY A 300 -19.83 -13.81 -10.78
CA GLY A 300 -19.84 -15.18 -11.29
C GLY A 300 -18.79 -15.41 -12.39
N HIS A 301 -18.64 -14.48 -13.33
CA HIS A 301 -17.58 -14.51 -14.34
C HIS A 301 -16.19 -14.46 -13.71
N TYR A 302 -15.98 -13.55 -12.77
CA TYR A 302 -14.70 -13.41 -12.09
C TYR A 302 -14.27 -14.70 -11.36
N LEU A 303 -15.19 -15.32 -10.62
CA LEU A 303 -14.93 -16.57 -9.90
C LEU A 303 -14.58 -17.74 -10.82
N ILE A 304 -15.24 -17.83 -11.98
CA ILE A 304 -15.07 -18.96 -12.90
C ILE A 304 -13.93 -18.74 -13.89
N GLU A 305 -13.76 -17.51 -14.38
CA GLU A 305 -12.86 -17.22 -15.50
C GLU A 305 -11.49 -16.69 -15.04
N GLU A 306 -11.44 -16.03 -13.87
CA GLU A 306 -10.21 -15.43 -13.34
C GLU A 306 -9.63 -16.26 -12.17
N LEU A 307 -10.52 -16.80 -11.30
CA LEU A 307 -10.09 -17.57 -10.13
C LEU A 307 -10.18 -19.10 -10.31
N ASP A 308 -10.73 -19.57 -11.45
CA ASP A 308 -10.87 -21.01 -11.75
C ASP A 308 -11.55 -21.81 -10.62
N GLU A 309 -12.52 -21.21 -9.88
CA GLU A 309 -13.17 -21.91 -8.75
C GLU A 309 -13.87 -23.21 -9.15
N LEU A 310 -14.31 -23.29 -10.39
CA LEU A 310 -14.85 -24.51 -11.00
C LEU A 310 -14.18 -24.75 -12.35
N GLU A 311 -13.54 -25.90 -12.53
CA GLU A 311 -13.07 -26.36 -13.84
C GLU A 311 -14.24 -26.67 -14.76
N LEU A 312 -14.62 -25.73 -15.61
CA LEU A 312 -15.67 -25.90 -16.60
C LEU A 312 -15.08 -26.08 -18.00
N PRO A 313 -15.51 -27.11 -18.76
CA PRO A 313 -15.17 -27.20 -20.18
C PRO A 313 -15.67 -25.93 -20.92
N GLU A 314 -14.88 -25.42 -21.86
CA GLU A 314 -15.22 -24.23 -22.66
C GLU A 314 -16.61 -24.29 -23.32
N GLU A 315 -17.03 -25.51 -23.70
CA GLU A 315 -18.36 -25.73 -24.25
C GLU A 315 -19.49 -25.57 -23.24
N ALA A 316 -19.20 -25.79 -21.95
CA ALA A 316 -20.18 -25.67 -20.87
C ALA A 316 -20.30 -24.24 -20.35
N LYS A 317 -19.22 -23.44 -20.42
CA LYS A 317 -19.19 -22.04 -19.96
C LYS A 317 -20.31 -21.20 -20.56
N LYS A 318 -20.64 -21.37 -21.85
CA LYS A 318 -21.74 -20.63 -22.53
C LYS A 318 -23.16 -20.95 -22.05
N TYR A 319 -23.33 -21.99 -21.22
CA TYR A 319 -24.60 -22.40 -20.64
C TYR A 319 -24.57 -22.28 -19.12
N PHE A 320 -23.47 -21.78 -18.56
CA PHE A 320 -23.32 -21.63 -17.12
C PHE A 320 -24.13 -20.42 -16.63
N MET A 321 -24.70 -20.55 -15.46
CA MET A 321 -25.56 -19.52 -14.86
C MET A 321 -24.71 -18.62 -13.97
N TYR A 322 -23.94 -17.72 -14.58
CA TYR A 322 -22.98 -16.84 -13.89
C TYR A 322 -23.65 -15.94 -12.87
N GLU A 323 -24.78 -15.35 -13.19
CA GLU A 323 -25.51 -14.46 -12.27
C GLU A 323 -25.97 -15.19 -11.01
N GLU A 324 -26.55 -16.38 -11.15
CA GLU A 324 -27.00 -17.16 -10.00
C GLU A 324 -25.82 -17.64 -9.15
N TYR A 325 -24.74 -18.08 -9.80
CA TYR A 325 -23.53 -18.51 -9.12
C TYR A 325 -22.90 -17.36 -8.34
N GLY A 326 -22.72 -16.20 -8.97
CA GLY A 326 -22.17 -15.01 -8.33
C GLY A 326 -23.03 -14.48 -7.19
N ARG A 327 -24.36 -14.55 -7.33
CA ARG A 327 -25.30 -14.20 -6.26
C ARG A 327 -25.13 -15.11 -5.04
N ASP A 328 -25.09 -16.42 -5.25
CA ASP A 328 -24.94 -17.40 -4.16
C ASP A 328 -23.55 -17.22 -3.49
N ALA A 329 -22.50 -16.98 -4.25
CA ALA A 329 -21.18 -16.68 -3.73
C ALA A 329 -21.17 -15.38 -2.90
N ALA A 330 -21.75 -14.30 -3.40
CA ALA A 330 -21.83 -13.02 -2.69
C ALA A 330 -22.60 -13.15 -1.35
N ILE A 331 -23.66 -13.95 -1.32
CA ILE A 331 -24.39 -14.24 -0.07
C ILE A 331 -23.49 -15.01 0.92
N ASN A 332 -22.73 -15.98 0.45
CA ASN A 332 -21.83 -16.79 1.28
C ASN A 332 -20.67 -15.97 1.85
N ASP A 333 -20.10 -15.07 1.07
CA ASP A 333 -19.02 -14.17 1.50
C ASP A 333 -19.54 -13.08 2.44
N GLY A 334 -20.82 -12.77 2.33
CA GLY A 334 -21.42 -11.64 3.02
C GLY A 334 -20.97 -10.29 2.45
N GLY A 335 -20.56 -10.26 1.19
CA GLY A 335 -20.05 -9.06 0.52
C GLY A 335 -21.18 -8.15 0.02
N SER A 336 -20.77 -7.03 -0.57
CA SER A 336 -21.66 -6.00 -1.11
C SER A 336 -21.11 -5.42 -2.41
N PHE A 337 -22.01 -5.15 -3.35
CA PHE A 337 -21.67 -4.42 -4.58
C PHE A 337 -21.74 -2.92 -4.31
N THR A 338 -20.66 -2.21 -4.60
CA THR A 338 -20.53 -0.77 -4.42
C THR A 338 -20.19 -0.10 -5.76
N GLU A 339 -20.19 1.23 -5.80
CA GLU A 339 -19.71 1.96 -6.98
C GLU A 339 -18.24 1.67 -7.29
N GLN A 340 -17.41 1.40 -6.25
CA GLN A 340 -16.00 1.07 -6.37
C GLN A 340 -15.75 -0.39 -6.77
N GLY A 341 -16.73 -1.28 -6.61
CA GLY A 341 -16.61 -2.70 -6.90
C GLY A 341 -17.31 -3.57 -5.90
N TYR A 342 -17.12 -4.88 -6.03
CA TYR A 342 -17.55 -5.85 -5.03
C TYR A 342 -16.57 -5.87 -3.87
N ILE A 343 -17.07 -5.73 -2.65
CA ILE A 343 -16.27 -5.72 -1.42
C ILE A 343 -16.81 -6.72 -0.40
N TYR A 344 -15.93 -7.38 0.32
CA TYR A 344 -16.29 -8.22 1.46
C TYR A 344 -15.20 -8.20 2.54
N ASN A 345 -15.63 -8.53 3.78
CA ASN A 345 -14.73 -8.67 4.92
C ASN A 345 -13.99 -10.01 4.81
N ASN A 346 -12.67 -10.01 4.71
CA ASN A 346 -11.83 -11.19 4.57
C ASN A 346 -11.56 -11.93 5.89
N ARG A 347 -12.17 -11.46 7.00
CA ARG A 347 -12.08 -12.01 8.37
C ARG A 347 -10.69 -11.87 9.01
N ASN A 348 -9.83 -11.00 8.48
CA ASN A 348 -8.63 -10.58 9.20
C ASN A 348 -9.03 -9.90 10.52
N THR A 349 -8.11 -9.89 11.47
CA THR A 349 -8.39 -9.30 12.79
C THR A 349 -8.44 -7.78 12.68
N PHE A 350 -9.63 -7.21 12.84
CA PHE A 350 -9.80 -5.76 12.95
C PHE A 350 -9.21 -5.27 14.26
N THR A 351 -8.21 -4.40 14.19
CA THR A 351 -7.51 -3.87 15.36
C THR A 351 -8.03 -2.48 15.71
N GLN A 352 -8.43 -2.28 16.94
CA GLN A 352 -8.81 -0.95 17.43
C GLN A 352 -7.55 -0.15 17.79
N TRP A 353 -6.97 0.52 16.79
CA TRP A 353 -5.76 1.34 16.95
C TRP A 353 -6.02 2.63 17.71
N TYR A 354 -7.21 3.17 17.58
CA TYR A 354 -7.66 4.39 18.24
C TYR A 354 -8.86 4.10 19.13
N ASP A 355 -8.76 4.45 20.42
CA ASP A 355 -9.77 4.16 21.44
C ASP A 355 -10.77 5.31 21.70
N GLY A 356 -10.70 6.39 20.90
CA GLY A 356 -11.57 7.54 21.01
C GLY A 356 -11.20 8.53 22.13
N ARG A 357 -10.01 8.44 22.71
CA ARG A 357 -9.61 9.29 23.85
C ARG A 357 -8.49 10.26 23.53
N ASP A 358 -7.36 9.71 23.10
CA ASP A 358 -6.13 10.47 22.92
C ASP A 358 -5.67 10.41 21.47
N VAL A 359 -6.01 11.45 20.69
CA VAL A 359 -5.40 11.64 19.37
C VAL A 359 -3.90 11.82 19.55
N PRO A 360 -3.04 11.15 18.74
CA PRO A 360 -1.60 11.31 18.80
C PRO A 360 -1.19 12.78 18.71
N GLU A 361 -0.18 13.18 19.49
CA GLU A 361 0.18 14.59 19.70
C GLU A 361 0.46 15.34 18.39
N GLU A 362 1.08 14.67 17.43
CA GLU A 362 1.40 15.21 16.11
C GLU A 362 0.18 15.59 15.25
N TYR A 363 -1.00 15.06 15.56
CA TYR A 363 -2.24 15.33 14.83
C TYR A 363 -3.18 16.31 15.57
N ARG A 364 -2.83 16.69 16.79
CA ARG A 364 -3.65 17.63 17.59
C ARG A 364 -3.51 19.05 17.08
N VAL A 365 -4.63 19.70 16.87
CA VAL A 365 -4.73 21.07 16.38
C VAL A 365 -5.48 22.01 17.32
N THR A 366 -6.22 21.45 18.29
CA THR A 366 -6.90 22.28 19.29
C THR A 366 -5.91 22.81 20.32
N PRO A 367 -5.97 24.12 20.65
CA PRO A 367 -5.12 24.67 21.69
C PRO A 367 -5.40 23.97 23.04
N GLN A 368 -4.39 23.31 23.59
CA GLN A 368 -4.48 22.75 24.93
C GLN A 368 -4.75 23.88 25.93
N PRO A 369 -5.64 23.71 26.95
CA PRO A 369 -5.73 24.62 28.03
C PRO A 369 -4.34 24.77 28.65
N GLN A 370 -3.78 25.98 28.66
CA GLN A 370 -2.53 26.22 29.38
C GLN A 370 -2.77 25.77 30.82
N GLU A 371 -2.07 24.76 31.30
CA GLU A 371 -1.92 24.52 32.73
C GLU A 371 -1.46 25.83 33.33
N GLN A 372 -2.34 26.45 34.07
CA GLN A 372 -1.95 27.58 34.90
C GLN A 372 -0.89 27.02 35.86
N ALA A 373 0.38 27.34 35.57
CA ALA A 373 1.45 27.12 36.51
C ALA A 373 1.01 27.84 37.80
N ASP A 374 0.64 27.05 38.79
CA ASP A 374 0.47 27.52 40.16
C ASP A 374 1.79 28.17 40.60
N LEU A 375 1.81 29.49 40.60
CA LEU A 375 2.80 30.27 41.26
C LEU A 375 2.28 30.44 42.71
N ASP A 376 2.72 29.49 43.57
CA ASP A 376 2.84 29.74 44.99
C ASP A 376 4.12 30.53 45.31
#